data_e1725da8d15a5c3c3ddf27ee28f8128b
#
_entry.id   e1725da8d15a5c3c3ddf27ee28f8128b
#
_cell.length_a   1.000
_cell.length_b   1.000
_cell.length_c   1.000
_cell.angle_alpha   90.00
_cell.angle_beta   90.00
_cell.angle_gamma   90.00
#
_symmetry.space_group_name_H-M   'P 1'
#
loop_
_entity.id
_entity.type
_entity.pdbx_description
1 polymer ?
#
loop_
_entity_poly.entity_id
_entity_poly.type
_entity_poly.pdbx_seq_one_letter_code
_entity_poly.pdbx_strand_id
1 'polypeptide(L)'
;MAVGSGEMDSAIALGVEKMTETKGTDTTAALAEAADADYETIHGLSFVALNALVMQRYLFEYGWKHTDFAPFSINAHANALNNPFARLHEAITERDYIKARMIAEPINLLDASPIGDGAAAVVIVPAEKIKTNGRARRLVTIIGSASATDTIAVHDRRQITWLAAAEESARRAYSQAGVGPAEINFFELHDAFSIMSALSLEACGFAEPGQAPKLALDNEISLTGRIPICTMGGLKARGHPVGATGIYQIVEVVQQLRGEAGANQLDGARIGMAQNIGGSGSTIITHILRVK
;
A
#
# COMPACT_ATOMS: atom_id res chain seq x y z
N MET A 1 -20.21 1.39 6.12
CA MET A 1 -21.40 0.70 6.65
C MET A 1 -22.50 1.71 7.04
N ALA A 2 -22.29 2.63 7.98
CA ALA A 2 -23.35 3.55 8.46
C ALA A 2 -24.07 4.34 7.35
N VAL A 3 -23.36 4.83 6.34
CA VAL A 3 -23.97 5.47 5.16
C VAL A 3 -24.72 4.45 4.28
N GLY A 4 -24.14 3.26 4.09
CA GLY A 4 -24.76 2.21 3.25
C GLY A 4 -25.97 1.54 3.90
N SER A 5 -26.07 1.55 5.24
CA SER A 5 -27.25 1.05 5.97
C SER A 5 -28.38 2.09 6.09
N GLY A 6 -28.11 3.34 5.71
CA GLY A 6 -29.05 4.44 5.84
C GLY A 6 -29.12 5.09 7.25
N GLU A 7 -28.24 4.67 8.17
CA GLU A 7 -28.16 5.29 9.50
C GLU A 7 -27.61 6.72 9.45
N MET A 8 -26.77 7.02 8.45
CA MET A 8 -26.19 8.34 8.24
C MET A 8 -26.41 8.81 6.81
N ASP A 9 -26.70 10.09 6.65
CA ASP A 9 -26.83 10.74 5.34
C ASP A 9 -25.49 11.00 4.66
N SER A 10 -24.45 11.16 5.43
CA SER A 10 -23.08 11.34 4.97
C SER A 10 -22.09 11.03 6.08
N ALA A 11 -20.85 10.72 5.70
CA ALA A 11 -19.75 10.54 6.64
C ALA A 11 -18.47 11.16 6.08
N ILE A 12 -17.59 11.61 6.96
CA ILE A 12 -16.22 12.00 6.62
C ILE A 12 -15.30 10.97 7.26
N ALA A 13 -14.43 10.36 6.44
CA ALA A 13 -13.29 9.59 6.93
C ALA A 13 -12.04 10.47 6.84
N LEU A 14 -11.40 10.69 7.97
CA LEU A 14 -10.22 11.55 8.12
C LEU A 14 -9.07 10.74 8.68
N GLY A 15 -7.89 10.89 8.09
CA GLY A 15 -6.61 10.42 8.61
C GLY A 15 -5.65 11.59 8.77
N VAL A 16 -4.96 11.65 9.90
CA VAL A 16 -3.93 12.65 10.19
C VAL A 16 -2.79 12.01 10.96
N GLU A 17 -1.59 12.44 10.67
CA GLU A 17 -0.39 11.99 11.39
C GLU A 17 0.65 13.07 11.44
N LYS A 18 1.36 13.17 12.57
CA LYS A 18 2.49 14.06 12.77
C LYS A 18 3.61 13.34 13.48
N MET A 19 4.65 12.97 12.74
CA MET A 19 5.77 12.14 13.19
C MET A 19 7.09 12.90 13.27
N THR A 20 7.20 14.08 12.63
CA THR A 20 8.49 14.78 12.45
C THR A 20 8.89 15.63 13.64
N GLU A 21 8.04 15.80 14.65
CA GLU A 21 8.36 16.54 15.89
C GLU A 21 9.18 15.74 16.90
N THR A 22 9.22 14.42 16.76
CA THR A 22 9.95 13.52 17.65
C THR A 22 11.29 13.10 17.04
N LYS A 23 12.23 12.66 17.88
CA LYS A 23 13.46 12.05 17.38
C LYS A 23 13.12 10.72 16.66
N GLY A 24 13.86 10.40 15.61
CA GLY A 24 13.62 9.17 14.84
C GLY A 24 13.67 7.89 15.68
N THR A 25 14.47 7.87 16.76
CA THR A 25 14.50 6.76 17.73
C THR A 25 13.18 6.59 18.45
N ASP A 26 12.57 7.70 18.90
CA ASP A 26 11.31 7.68 19.66
C ASP A 26 10.14 7.31 18.76
N THR A 27 10.14 7.82 17.53
CA THR A 27 9.17 7.40 16.48
C THR A 27 9.29 5.91 16.20
N THR A 28 10.50 5.37 16.08
CA THR A 28 10.73 3.94 15.85
C THR A 28 10.22 3.09 17.01
N ALA A 29 10.44 3.56 18.26
CA ALA A 29 9.94 2.89 19.46
C ALA A 29 8.41 2.89 19.52
N ALA A 30 7.76 4.03 19.24
CA ALA A 30 6.31 4.13 19.18
C ALA A 30 5.70 3.22 18.10
N LEU A 31 6.30 3.15 16.92
CA LEU A 31 5.86 2.23 15.88
C LEU A 31 5.97 0.76 16.32
N ALA A 32 7.02 0.42 17.06
CA ALA A 32 7.23 -0.95 17.53
C ALA A 32 6.15 -1.46 18.51
N GLU A 33 5.33 -0.57 19.09
CA GLU A 33 4.17 -0.95 19.92
C GLU A 33 3.12 -1.76 19.14
N ALA A 34 3.13 -1.72 17.81
CA ALA A 34 2.25 -2.53 16.96
C ALA A 34 2.86 -3.92 16.58
N ALA A 35 3.98 -4.31 17.20
CA ALA A 35 4.59 -5.64 17.12
C ALA A 35 4.38 -6.41 18.43
N ASP A 36 4.76 -7.69 18.44
CA ASP A 36 4.70 -8.50 19.65
C ASP A 36 5.71 -8.01 20.68
N ALA A 37 5.23 -7.76 21.92
CA ALA A 37 6.05 -7.19 22.99
C ALA A 37 6.97 -8.24 23.64
N ASP A 38 6.51 -9.47 23.75
CA ASP A 38 7.18 -10.50 24.56
C ASP A 38 8.30 -11.22 23.82
N TYR A 39 8.16 -11.39 22.49
CA TYR A 39 9.10 -12.17 21.68
C TYR A 39 9.78 -11.37 20.56
N GLU A 40 9.31 -10.18 20.25
CA GLU A 40 9.87 -9.34 19.17
C GLU A 40 10.46 -8.03 19.72
N THR A 41 9.64 -7.18 20.31
CA THR A 41 10.07 -5.83 20.74
C THR A 41 11.07 -5.88 21.90
N ILE A 42 10.93 -6.80 22.86
CA ILE A 42 11.85 -6.98 23.97
C ILE A 42 13.28 -7.28 23.52
N HIS A 43 13.44 -7.89 22.34
CA HIS A 43 14.74 -8.17 21.73
C HIS A 43 15.27 -7.01 20.87
N GLY A 44 14.57 -5.87 20.85
CA GLY A 44 14.95 -4.68 20.08
C GLY A 44 14.59 -4.74 18.59
N LEU A 45 13.70 -5.66 18.20
CA LEU A 45 13.25 -5.74 16.81
C LEU A 45 12.34 -4.56 16.48
N SER A 46 12.79 -3.72 15.55
CA SER A 46 11.96 -2.69 14.93
C SER A 46 11.17 -3.25 13.75
N PHE A 47 10.20 -2.50 13.21
CA PHE A 47 9.52 -2.90 11.96
C PHE A 47 10.48 -3.13 10.79
N VAL A 48 11.57 -2.35 10.71
CA VAL A 48 12.60 -2.58 9.68
C VAL A 48 13.24 -3.95 9.88
N ALA A 49 13.59 -4.30 11.12
CA ALA A 49 14.21 -5.59 11.42
C ALA A 49 13.26 -6.77 11.16
N LEU A 50 11.98 -6.66 11.56
CA LEU A 50 10.97 -7.69 11.27
C LEU A 50 10.78 -7.91 9.77
N ASN A 51 10.69 -6.82 9.01
CA ASN A 51 10.57 -6.92 7.55
C ASN A 51 11.85 -7.43 6.89
N ALA A 52 13.03 -7.15 7.47
CA ALA A 52 14.28 -7.72 7.01
C ALA A 52 14.32 -9.24 7.20
N LEU A 53 13.85 -9.76 8.33
CA LEU A 53 13.72 -11.22 8.55
C LEU A 53 12.77 -11.86 7.55
N VAL A 54 11.62 -11.24 7.28
CA VAL A 54 10.68 -11.72 6.26
C VAL A 54 11.33 -11.72 4.88
N MET A 55 12.05 -10.65 4.53
CA MET A 55 12.73 -10.53 3.24
C MET A 55 13.86 -11.55 3.11
N GLN A 56 14.69 -11.76 4.14
CA GLN A 56 15.72 -12.81 4.13
C GLN A 56 15.11 -14.19 3.86
N ARG A 57 14.01 -14.50 4.54
CA ARG A 57 13.30 -15.76 4.34
C ARG A 57 12.76 -15.89 2.93
N TYR A 58 12.18 -14.83 2.38
CA TYR A 58 11.68 -14.81 1.01
C TYR A 58 12.80 -15.01 -0.02
N LEU A 59 13.92 -14.30 0.13
CA LEU A 59 15.09 -14.46 -0.74
C LEU A 59 15.64 -15.90 -0.70
N PHE A 60 15.68 -16.50 0.48
CA PHE A 60 16.14 -17.87 0.66
C PHE A 60 15.18 -18.89 0.02
N GLU A 61 13.88 -18.75 0.21
CA GLU A 61 12.87 -19.69 -0.31
C GLU A 61 12.77 -19.67 -1.83
N TYR A 62 12.82 -18.48 -2.41
CA TYR A 62 12.55 -18.30 -3.86
C TYR A 62 13.79 -18.03 -4.69
N GLY A 63 14.97 -17.91 -4.09
CA GLY A 63 16.25 -17.75 -4.79
C GLY A 63 16.47 -16.36 -5.39
N TRP A 64 15.69 -15.35 -4.99
CA TRP A 64 15.87 -13.96 -5.42
C TRP A 64 17.07 -13.30 -4.72
N LYS A 65 17.56 -12.22 -5.31
CA LYS A 65 18.57 -11.34 -4.72
C LYS A 65 17.89 -10.05 -4.25
N HIS A 66 18.48 -9.39 -3.26
CA HIS A 66 18.00 -8.08 -2.80
C HIS A 66 17.86 -7.07 -3.96
N THR A 67 18.80 -7.07 -4.91
CA THR A 67 18.79 -6.18 -6.08
C THR A 67 17.55 -6.36 -6.96
N ASP A 68 16.93 -7.53 -6.96
CA ASP A 68 15.74 -7.81 -7.76
C ASP A 68 14.48 -7.07 -7.23
N PHE A 69 14.59 -6.47 -6.03
CA PHE A 69 13.55 -5.62 -5.43
C PHE A 69 13.69 -4.13 -5.77
N ALA A 70 14.79 -3.71 -6.41
CA ALA A 70 15.01 -2.32 -6.82
C ALA A 70 13.85 -1.73 -7.64
N PRO A 71 13.20 -2.46 -8.57
CA PRO A 71 12.11 -1.93 -9.38
C PRO A 71 10.92 -1.41 -8.55
N PHE A 72 10.61 -1.99 -7.39
CA PHE A 72 9.55 -1.50 -6.51
C PHE A 72 9.82 -0.06 -6.04
N SER A 73 11.05 0.21 -5.62
CA SER A 73 11.46 1.55 -5.17
C SER A 73 11.62 2.52 -6.34
N ILE A 74 12.20 2.08 -7.46
CA ILE A 74 12.35 2.88 -8.68
C ILE A 74 10.98 3.32 -9.20
N ASN A 75 10.01 2.42 -9.27
CA ASN A 75 8.64 2.72 -9.69
C ASN A 75 7.97 3.77 -8.78
N ALA A 76 8.07 3.59 -7.45
CA ALA A 76 7.50 4.54 -6.50
C ALA A 76 8.11 5.94 -6.66
N HIS A 77 9.44 6.05 -6.75
CA HIS A 77 10.11 7.32 -6.95
C HIS A 77 9.78 7.97 -8.29
N ALA A 78 9.69 7.20 -9.38
CA ALA A 78 9.29 7.71 -10.69
C ALA A 78 7.87 8.28 -10.66
N ASN A 79 6.92 7.58 -10.02
CA ASN A 79 5.54 8.02 -9.89
C ASN A 79 5.39 9.26 -8.99
N ALA A 80 6.26 9.42 -7.99
CA ALA A 80 6.23 10.57 -7.09
C ALA A 80 6.62 11.90 -7.75
N LEU A 81 7.40 11.88 -8.83
CA LEU A 81 7.89 13.09 -9.51
C LEU A 81 6.76 14.06 -9.88
N ASN A 82 5.62 13.53 -10.27
CA ASN A 82 4.47 14.32 -10.73
C ASN A 82 3.40 14.52 -9.64
N ASN A 83 3.61 14.00 -8.43
CA ASN A 83 2.68 14.20 -7.32
C ASN A 83 3.10 15.40 -6.47
N PRO A 84 2.38 16.53 -6.49
CA PRO A 84 2.75 17.73 -5.75
C PRO A 84 2.75 17.53 -4.22
N PHE A 85 2.10 16.48 -3.74
CA PHE A 85 2.03 16.13 -2.32
C PHE A 85 3.07 15.09 -1.89
N ALA A 86 3.91 14.62 -2.81
CA ALA A 86 4.95 13.66 -2.46
C ALA A 86 6.04 14.30 -1.60
N ARG A 87 6.58 13.52 -0.68
CA ARG A 87 7.71 13.94 0.17
C ARG A 87 9.03 13.94 -0.60
N LEU A 88 9.21 12.97 -1.50
CA LEU A 88 10.42 12.78 -2.28
C LEU A 88 10.11 13.01 -3.76
N HIS A 89 10.82 13.94 -4.38
CA HIS A 89 10.66 14.32 -5.79
C HIS A 89 11.94 14.02 -6.60
N GLU A 90 12.59 12.91 -6.31
CA GLU A 90 13.83 12.50 -6.96
C GLU A 90 13.66 11.12 -7.58
N ALA A 91 13.98 11.02 -8.87
CA ALA A 91 14.12 9.72 -9.51
C ALA A 91 15.37 9.01 -8.99
N ILE A 92 15.27 7.71 -8.81
CA ILE A 92 16.39 6.87 -8.41
C ILE A 92 16.66 5.82 -9.49
N THR A 93 17.91 5.38 -9.56
CA THR A 93 18.36 4.30 -10.45
C THR A 93 18.65 3.03 -9.66
N GLU A 94 18.80 1.91 -10.34
CA GLU A 94 19.25 0.66 -9.72
C GLU A 94 20.60 0.85 -9.01
N ARG A 95 21.51 1.65 -9.60
CA ARG A 95 22.79 1.99 -8.97
C ARG A 95 22.61 2.72 -7.63
N ASP A 96 21.64 3.62 -7.55
CA ASP A 96 21.34 4.35 -6.30
C ASP A 96 20.78 3.38 -5.26
N TYR A 97 19.90 2.47 -5.66
CA TYR A 97 19.35 1.43 -4.81
C TYR A 97 20.45 0.50 -4.24
N ILE A 98 21.36 0.04 -5.09
CA ILE A 98 22.47 -0.84 -4.67
C ILE A 98 23.42 -0.14 -3.70
N LYS A 99 23.65 1.17 -3.87
CA LYS A 99 24.53 1.99 -3.02
C LYS A 99 23.84 2.53 -1.77
N ALA A 100 22.53 2.39 -1.66
CA ALA A 100 21.79 2.89 -0.51
C ALA A 100 22.28 2.23 0.79
N ARG A 101 22.34 3.03 1.85
CA ARG A 101 22.78 2.55 3.16
C ARG A 101 21.86 1.44 3.66
N MET A 102 22.44 0.31 4.04
CA MET A 102 21.73 -0.78 4.69
C MET A 102 21.25 -0.33 6.09
N ILE A 103 19.99 -0.62 6.42
CA ILE A 103 19.40 -0.31 7.74
C ILE A 103 19.36 -1.59 8.59
N ALA A 104 18.79 -2.65 8.05
CA ALA A 104 18.76 -4.01 8.61
C ALA A 104 18.81 -4.99 7.44
N GLU A 105 19.94 -5.69 7.28
CA GLU A 105 20.16 -6.54 6.11
C GLU A 105 19.04 -7.58 5.92
N PRO A 106 18.43 -7.69 4.71
CA PRO A 106 18.81 -7.06 3.45
C PRO A 106 18.10 -5.73 3.13
N ILE A 107 17.39 -5.10 4.07
CA ILE A 107 16.67 -3.85 3.83
C ILE A 107 17.61 -2.65 3.86
N ASN A 108 17.68 -1.92 2.77
CA ASN A 108 18.36 -0.64 2.66
C ASN A 108 17.40 0.56 2.85
N LEU A 109 17.95 1.78 2.81
CA LEU A 109 17.19 3.01 3.00
C LEU A 109 16.07 3.21 1.96
N LEU A 110 16.27 2.73 0.73
CA LEU A 110 15.31 2.86 -0.36
C LEU A 110 14.26 1.74 -0.38
N ASP A 111 14.45 0.69 0.41
CA ASP A 111 13.41 -0.32 0.65
C ASP A 111 12.32 0.17 1.60
N ALA A 112 12.66 1.09 2.49
CA ALA A 112 11.77 1.56 3.55
C ALA A 112 11.12 2.91 3.20
N SER A 113 9.88 3.08 3.63
CA SER A 113 9.19 4.38 3.53
C SER A 113 9.77 5.41 4.50
N PRO A 114 9.87 6.69 4.11
CA PRO A 114 10.31 7.75 5.00
C PRO A 114 9.23 8.12 6.02
N ILE A 115 9.65 8.56 7.21
CA ILE A 115 8.80 9.22 8.19
C ILE A 115 8.29 10.54 7.59
N GLY A 116 7.03 10.87 7.82
CA GLY A 116 6.44 12.10 7.31
C GLY A 116 5.16 12.49 8.03
N ASP A 117 4.78 13.75 7.86
CA ASP A 117 3.51 14.30 8.33
C ASP A 117 2.51 14.33 7.19
N GLY A 118 1.22 14.28 7.51
CA GLY A 118 0.20 14.42 6.50
C GLY A 118 -1.22 14.23 7.00
N ALA A 119 -2.15 14.68 6.19
CA ALA A 119 -3.58 14.51 6.43
C ALA A 119 -4.32 14.28 5.12
N ALA A 120 -5.36 13.46 5.17
CA ALA A 120 -6.27 13.24 4.06
C ALA A 120 -7.70 13.03 4.57
N ALA A 121 -8.66 13.38 3.76
CA ALA A 121 -10.07 13.18 4.06
C ALA A 121 -10.86 12.78 2.83
N VAL A 122 -11.87 11.93 3.02
CA VAL A 122 -12.85 11.59 2.00
C VAL A 122 -14.26 11.76 2.55
N VAL A 123 -15.17 12.25 1.70
CA VAL A 123 -16.59 12.36 2.01
C VAL A 123 -17.32 11.20 1.36
N ILE A 124 -18.09 10.48 2.15
CA ILE A 124 -18.89 9.33 1.73
C ILE A 124 -20.35 9.69 1.83
N VAL A 125 -21.09 9.50 0.74
CA VAL A 125 -22.54 9.78 0.66
C VAL A 125 -23.23 8.65 -0.11
N PRO A 126 -24.55 8.44 0.11
CA PRO A 126 -25.33 7.52 -0.73
C PRO A 126 -25.28 7.96 -2.19
N ALA A 127 -25.02 7.02 -3.10
CA ALA A 127 -24.85 7.33 -4.52
C ALA A 127 -26.11 7.99 -5.14
N GLU A 128 -27.29 7.61 -4.68
CA GLU A 128 -28.58 8.14 -5.12
C GLU A 128 -28.84 9.59 -4.68
N LYS A 129 -28.15 10.08 -3.67
CA LYS A 129 -28.27 11.48 -3.21
C LYS A 129 -27.40 12.45 -4.02
N ILE A 130 -26.50 11.95 -4.86
CA ILE A 130 -25.63 12.79 -5.68
C ILE A 130 -26.41 13.35 -6.85
N LYS A 131 -26.73 14.65 -6.81
CA LYS A 131 -27.31 15.36 -7.95
C LYS A 131 -26.18 15.79 -8.90
N THR A 132 -26.13 15.21 -10.09
CA THR A 132 -25.22 15.64 -11.16
C THR A 132 -25.78 16.89 -11.84
N ASN A 133 -25.50 18.06 -11.30
CA ASN A 133 -25.94 19.35 -11.85
C ASN A 133 -25.08 19.73 -13.10
N GLY A 134 -25.01 18.86 -14.10
CA GLY A 134 -24.34 19.16 -15.39
C GLY A 134 -22.79 19.30 -15.35
N ARG A 135 -22.18 19.39 -14.16
CA ARG A 135 -20.73 19.30 -13.95
C ARG A 135 -20.44 17.93 -13.34
N ALA A 136 -20.59 16.89 -14.13
CA ALA A 136 -20.42 15.53 -13.64
C ALA A 136 -18.94 15.22 -13.40
N ARG A 137 -18.45 15.45 -12.17
CA ARG A 137 -17.34 14.64 -11.69
C ARG A 137 -17.79 13.18 -11.77
N ARG A 138 -16.96 12.32 -12.34
CA ARG A 138 -17.26 10.89 -12.41
C ARG A 138 -17.52 10.36 -11.01
N LEU A 139 -18.65 9.67 -10.84
CA LEU A 139 -19.02 9.07 -9.55
C LEU A 139 -18.14 7.85 -9.30
N VAL A 140 -17.43 7.84 -8.19
CA VAL A 140 -16.66 6.69 -7.73
C VAL A 140 -17.41 6.05 -6.57
N THR A 141 -17.64 4.74 -6.67
CA THR A 141 -18.39 3.96 -5.68
C THR A 141 -17.48 2.91 -5.05
N ILE A 142 -17.56 2.75 -3.74
CA ILE A 142 -16.95 1.60 -3.04
C ILE A 142 -17.84 0.39 -3.32
N ILE A 143 -17.30 -0.61 -4.02
CA ILE A 143 -18.03 -1.82 -4.41
C ILE A 143 -17.59 -3.05 -3.60
N GLY A 144 -16.45 -2.98 -2.93
CA GLY A 144 -15.98 -3.99 -1.99
C GLY A 144 -15.20 -3.35 -0.86
N SER A 145 -15.40 -3.83 0.36
CA SER A 145 -14.70 -3.34 1.56
C SER A 145 -14.66 -4.44 2.60
N ALA A 146 -13.47 -4.92 2.93
CA ALA A 146 -13.30 -6.00 3.89
C ALA A 146 -12.04 -5.84 4.71
N SER A 147 -12.07 -6.38 5.92
CA SER A 147 -10.92 -6.48 6.81
C SER A 147 -10.67 -7.93 7.20
N ALA A 148 -9.43 -8.24 7.49
CA ALA A 148 -9.02 -9.51 8.08
C ALA A 148 -7.85 -9.29 9.04
N THR A 149 -7.66 -10.22 9.96
CA THR A 149 -6.57 -10.20 10.93
C THR A 149 -5.82 -11.53 10.91
N ASP A 150 -4.55 -11.46 11.25
CA ASP A 150 -3.66 -12.60 11.48
C ASP A 150 -2.90 -12.36 12.79
N THR A 151 -1.97 -13.22 13.15
CA THR A 151 -1.15 -13.08 14.35
C THR A 151 -0.35 -11.77 14.33
N ILE A 152 -0.18 -11.15 15.51
CA ILE A 152 0.68 -9.96 15.67
C ILE A 152 2.13 -10.34 15.44
N ALA A 153 2.59 -11.38 16.10
CA ALA A 153 3.95 -11.89 16.03
C ALA A 153 4.22 -12.53 14.65
N VAL A 154 5.31 -12.13 14.02
CA VAL A 154 5.72 -12.68 12.71
C VAL A 154 6.08 -14.16 12.84
N HIS A 155 6.71 -14.56 13.96
CA HIS A 155 7.12 -15.95 14.20
C HIS A 155 5.95 -16.93 14.42
N ASP A 156 4.76 -16.43 14.82
CA ASP A 156 3.57 -17.25 15.01
C ASP A 156 2.78 -17.48 13.72
N ARG A 157 3.17 -16.84 12.62
CA ARG A 157 2.50 -17.02 11.33
C ARG A 157 2.69 -18.44 10.82
N ARG A 158 1.64 -18.99 10.28
CA ARG A 158 1.68 -20.30 9.62
C ARG A 158 2.71 -20.35 8.50
N GLN A 159 2.86 -19.22 7.78
CA GLN A 159 3.83 -19.04 6.70
C GLN A 159 4.35 -17.60 6.75
N ILE A 160 5.65 -17.42 7.02
CA ILE A 160 6.26 -16.11 7.20
C ILE A 160 6.24 -15.29 5.91
N THR A 161 6.40 -15.96 4.77
CA THR A 161 6.42 -15.36 3.42
C THR A 161 5.02 -15.23 2.80
N TRP A 162 3.96 -15.23 3.62
CA TRP A 162 2.59 -15.07 3.15
C TRP A 162 1.79 -14.12 4.04
N LEU A 163 1.00 -13.23 3.43
CA LEU A 163 0.09 -12.34 4.15
C LEU A 163 -1.33 -12.91 4.13
N ALA A 164 -1.65 -13.83 5.05
CA ALA A 164 -2.95 -14.49 5.09
C ALA A 164 -4.11 -13.49 5.30
N ALA A 165 -3.91 -12.44 6.09
CA ALA A 165 -4.90 -11.37 6.24
C ALA A 165 -5.08 -10.55 4.94
N ALA A 166 -4.03 -10.38 4.10
CA ALA A 166 -4.14 -9.71 2.81
C ALA A 166 -4.99 -10.55 1.84
N GLU A 167 -4.68 -11.85 1.74
CA GLU A 167 -5.45 -12.80 0.94
C GLU A 167 -6.93 -12.79 1.35
N GLU A 168 -7.23 -12.95 2.63
CA GLU A 168 -8.61 -13.08 3.11
C GLU A 168 -9.39 -11.76 2.96
N SER A 169 -8.77 -10.60 3.25
CA SER A 169 -9.44 -9.31 3.04
C SER A 169 -9.69 -9.03 1.55
N ALA A 170 -8.73 -9.37 0.67
CA ALA A 170 -8.89 -9.25 -0.77
C ALA A 170 -9.98 -10.18 -1.30
N ARG A 171 -9.97 -11.46 -0.91
CA ARG A 171 -10.97 -12.45 -1.30
C ARG A 171 -12.40 -12.01 -0.94
N ARG A 172 -12.59 -11.48 0.27
CA ARG A 172 -13.90 -10.94 0.71
C ARG A 172 -14.29 -9.70 -0.09
N ALA A 173 -13.35 -8.78 -0.34
CA ALA A 173 -13.61 -7.58 -1.11
C ALA A 173 -13.95 -7.90 -2.57
N TYR A 174 -13.24 -8.85 -3.20
CA TYR A 174 -13.54 -9.36 -4.54
C TYR A 174 -14.95 -9.98 -4.62
N SER A 175 -15.30 -10.81 -3.64
CA SER A 175 -16.64 -11.43 -3.57
C SER A 175 -17.75 -10.38 -3.45
N GLN A 176 -17.57 -9.34 -2.62
CA GLN A 176 -18.54 -8.24 -2.49
C GLN A 176 -18.67 -7.44 -3.78
N ALA A 177 -17.55 -7.19 -4.45
CA ALA A 177 -17.48 -6.39 -5.68
C ALA A 177 -17.95 -7.15 -6.93
N GLY A 178 -18.03 -8.49 -6.87
CA GLY A 178 -18.33 -9.36 -8.01
C GLY A 178 -17.23 -9.30 -9.08
N VAL A 179 -15.97 -9.18 -8.68
CA VAL A 179 -14.79 -9.13 -9.57
C VAL A 179 -13.68 -10.03 -9.02
N GLY A 180 -12.66 -10.30 -9.84
CA GLY A 180 -11.42 -10.93 -9.43
C GLY A 180 -10.19 -10.06 -9.71
N PRO A 181 -8.98 -10.56 -9.45
CA PRO A 181 -7.74 -9.82 -9.70
C PRO A 181 -7.58 -9.35 -11.15
N ALA A 182 -8.11 -10.11 -12.12
CA ALA A 182 -8.00 -9.78 -13.54
C ALA A 182 -8.77 -8.52 -13.95
N GLU A 183 -9.81 -8.13 -13.21
CA GLU A 183 -10.61 -6.93 -13.46
C GLU A 183 -10.06 -5.68 -12.79
N ILE A 184 -9.07 -5.79 -11.88
CA ILE A 184 -8.44 -4.66 -11.22
C ILE A 184 -7.47 -3.99 -12.20
N ASN A 185 -7.64 -2.69 -12.42
CA ASN A 185 -6.81 -1.93 -13.34
C ASN A 185 -5.54 -1.37 -12.69
N PHE A 186 -5.54 -1.12 -11.38
CA PHE A 186 -4.38 -0.65 -10.62
C PHE A 186 -4.57 -0.90 -9.13
N PHE A 187 -3.45 -0.87 -8.40
CA PHE A 187 -3.44 -1.23 -6.98
C PHE A 187 -2.61 -0.25 -6.15
N GLU A 188 -3.26 0.54 -5.31
CA GLU A 188 -2.61 1.33 -4.26
C GLU A 188 -2.35 0.42 -3.05
N LEU A 189 -1.26 -0.32 -3.11
CA LEU A 189 -0.85 -1.25 -2.06
C LEU A 189 -0.03 -0.55 -0.97
N HIS A 190 0.24 -1.25 0.14
CA HIS A 190 0.97 -0.73 1.28
C HIS A 190 2.46 -1.04 1.15
N ASP A 191 3.19 -0.24 0.39
CA ASP A 191 4.61 -0.42 0.09
C ASP A 191 5.55 0.16 1.15
N ALA A 192 5.20 0.06 2.44
CA ALA A 192 6.07 0.53 3.52
C ALA A 192 7.48 -0.05 3.44
N PHE A 193 7.59 -1.27 2.92
CA PHE A 193 8.85 -1.95 2.59
C PHE A 193 8.71 -2.67 1.25
N SER A 194 9.82 -2.84 0.51
CA SER A 194 9.80 -3.50 -0.80
C SER A 194 9.26 -4.94 -0.71
N ILE A 195 9.57 -5.66 0.36
CA ILE A 195 9.03 -7.00 0.59
C ILE A 195 7.51 -7.01 0.76
N MET A 196 6.92 -5.97 1.40
CA MET A 196 5.48 -5.88 1.55
C MET A 196 4.77 -5.65 0.20
N SER A 197 5.41 -4.94 -0.73
CA SER A 197 4.89 -4.82 -2.10
C SER A 197 4.78 -6.18 -2.78
N ALA A 198 5.83 -6.99 -2.69
CA ALA A 198 5.86 -8.34 -3.27
C ALA A 198 4.77 -9.23 -2.64
N LEU A 199 4.74 -9.32 -1.32
CA LEU A 199 3.78 -10.17 -0.61
C LEU A 199 2.32 -9.73 -0.83
N SER A 200 2.06 -8.42 -0.95
CA SER A 200 0.72 -7.92 -1.26
C SER A 200 0.27 -8.30 -2.67
N LEU A 201 1.15 -8.21 -3.67
CA LEU A 201 0.84 -8.62 -5.04
C LEU A 201 0.51 -10.11 -5.12
N GLU A 202 1.26 -10.95 -4.41
CA GLU A 202 1.05 -12.40 -4.36
C GLU A 202 -0.22 -12.77 -3.61
N ALA A 203 -0.38 -12.26 -2.39
CA ALA A 203 -1.54 -12.57 -1.55
C ALA A 203 -2.87 -12.07 -2.14
N CYS A 204 -2.84 -11.01 -2.96
CA CYS A 204 -4.02 -10.49 -3.65
C CYS A 204 -4.27 -11.13 -5.03
N GLY A 205 -3.45 -12.10 -5.46
CA GLY A 205 -3.64 -12.89 -6.68
C GLY A 205 -3.15 -12.23 -7.96
N PHE A 206 -2.25 -11.23 -7.87
CA PHE A 206 -1.63 -10.61 -9.06
C PHE A 206 -0.37 -11.35 -9.52
N ALA A 207 0.24 -12.12 -8.63
CA ALA A 207 1.37 -13.00 -8.92
C ALA A 207 1.22 -14.30 -8.14
N GLU A 208 1.82 -15.37 -8.66
CA GLU A 208 2.00 -16.61 -7.92
C GLU A 208 3.03 -16.41 -6.78
N PRO A 209 2.99 -17.23 -5.71
CA PRO A 209 3.96 -17.16 -4.63
C PRO A 209 5.41 -17.16 -5.14
N GLY A 210 6.21 -16.20 -4.68
CA GLY A 210 7.59 -16.03 -5.10
C GLY A 210 7.79 -15.41 -6.49
N GLN A 211 6.74 -14.90 -7.16
CA GLN A 211 6.86 -14.35 -8.52
C GLN A 211 6.66 -12.83 -8.61
N ALA A 212 6.36 -12.15 -7.53
CA ALA A 212 6.17 -10.70 -7.57
C ALA A 212 7.43 -9.91 -8.01
N PRO A 213 8.67 -10.28 -7.62
CA PRO A 213 9.86 -9.60 -8.15
C PRO A 213 9.98 -9.70 -9.67
N LYS A 214 9.53 -10.82 -10.28
CA LYS A 214 9.51 -10.96 -11.73
C LYS A 214 8.56 -9.95 -12.40
N LEU A 215 7.37 -9.71 -11.83
CA LEU A 215 6.45 -8.67 -12.34
C LEU A 215 7.12 -7.29 -12.34
N ALA A 216 7.87 -7.00 -11.28
CA ALA A 216 8.56 -5.73 -11.13
C ALA A 216 9.71 -5.58 -12.14
N LEU A 217 10.52 -6.63 -12.34
CA LEU A 217 11.60 -6.69 -13.33
C LEU A 217 11.08 -6.60 -14.76
N ASP A 218 9.94 -7.21 -15.05
CA ASP A 218 9.27 -7.16 -16.36
C ASP A 218 8.53 -5.83 -16.59
N ASN A 219 8.65 -4.85 -15.68
CA ASN A 219 7.99 -3.53 -15.72
C ASN A 219 6.46 -3.59 -15.70
N GLU A 220 5.87 -4.68 -15.26
CA GLU A 220 4.41 -4.90 -15.22
C GLU A 220 3.71 -4.06 -14.13
N ILE A 221 4.48 -3.50 -13.19
CA ILE A 221 3.98 -2.66 -12.09
C ILE A 221 4.00 -1.16 -12.38
N SER A 222 4.56 -0.75 -13.52
CA SER A 222 4.64 0.66 -13.92
C SER A 222 3.29 1.22 -14.38
N LEU A 223 3.19 2.55 -14.57
CA LEU A 223 1.94 3.19 -15.06
C LEU A 223 1.44 2.64 -16.39
N THR A 224 2.30 2.00 -17.18
CA THR A 224 1.98 1.39 -18.46
C THR A 224 1.97 -0.14 -18.41
N GLY A 225 2.23 -0.72 -17.26
CA GLY A 225 2.27 -2.17 -17.04
C GLY A 225 0.88 -2.78 -16.86
N ARG A 226 0.86 -4.09 -16.69
CA ARG A 226 -0.38 -4.88 -16.52
C ARG A 226 -1.12 -4.56 -15.23
N ILE A 227 -0.38 -4.31 -14.15
CA ILE A 227 -0.94 -3.96 -12.84
C ILE A 227 -0.17 -2.77 -12.24
N PRO A 228 -0.44 -1.54 -12.65
CA PRO A 228 0.16 -0.36 -12.06
C PRO A 228 -0.02 -0.33 -10.55
N ILE A 229 1.06 -0.13 -9.81
CA ILE A 229 1.02 0.02 -8.35
C ILE A 229 1.51 1.38 -7.92
N CYS A 230 1.01 1.85 -6.76
CA CYS A 230 1.53 3.07 -6.12
C CYS A 230 1.62 4.24 -7.12
N THR A 231 0.52 4.49 -7.83
CA THR A 231 0.48 5.37 -9.01
C THR A 231 0.87 6.83 -8.71
N MET A 232 0.81 7.25 -7.44
CA MET A 232 1.18 8.59 -6.97
C MET A 232 2.44 8.58 -6.10
N GLY A 233 3.23 7.48 -6.15
CA GLY A 233 4.52 7.36 -5.46
C GLY A 233 4.52 6.49 -4.21
N GLY A 234 3.35 5.94 -3.83
CA GLY A 234 3.21 5.03 -2.71
C GLY A 234 3.75 5.56 -1.39
N LEU A 235 3.94 4.70 -0.43
CA LEU A 235 4.48 5.06 0.87
C LEU A 235 5.97 5.40 0.79
N LYS A 236 6.70 4.76 -0.15
CA LYS A 236 8.15 4.94 -0.31
C LYS A 236 8.56 6.35 -0.72
N ALA A 237 7.84 6.96 -1.64
CA ALA A 237 8.22 8.27 -2.18
C ALA A 237 7.19 9.36 -1.90
N ARG A 238 5.88 9.07 -1.99
CA ARG A 238 4.86 10.01 -1.52
C ARG A 238 5.01 10.29 -0.02
N GLY A 239 5.39 9.29 0.75
CA GLY A 239 5.55 9.35 2.20
C GLY A 239 4.50 8.50 2.93
N HIS A 240 4.80 8.24 4.21
CA HIS A 240 3.99 7.36 5.06
C HIS A 240 3.61 8.04 6.39
N PRO A 241 2.75 9.07 6.39
CA PRO A 241 2.10 9.51 7.62
C PRO A 241 1.10 8.42 8.03
N VAL A 242 1.48 7.63 9.05
CA VAL A 242 0.88 6.33 9.37
C VAL A 242 -0.64 6.40 9.49
N GLY A 243 -1.17 7.33 10.33
CA GLY A 243 -2.60 7.53 10.55
C GLY A 243 -3.36 8.12 9.36
N ALA A 244 -2.67 8.67 8.36
CA ALA A 244 -3.29 9.24 7.15
C ALA A 244 -3.19 8.31 5.93
N THR A 245 -2.27 7.36 5.92
CA THR A 245 -1.91 6.56 4.73
C THR A 245 -3.10 5.83 4.11
N GLY A 246 -3.96 5.20 4.92
CA GLY A 246 -5.12 4.48 4.39
C GLY A 246 -6.10 5.40 3.65
N ILE A 247 -6.27 6.64 4.11
CA ILE A 247 -7.12 7.63 3.44
C ILE A 247 -6.42 8.20 2.20
N TYR A 248 -5.08 8.39 2.23
CA TYR A 248 -4.31 8.75 1.03
C TYR A 248 -4.54 7.75 -0.10
N GLN A 249 -4.44 6.45 0.17
CA GLN A 249 -4.66 5.41 -0.84
C GLN A 249 -6.06 5.50 -1.47
N ILE A 250 -7.10 5.77 -0.68
CA ILE A 250 -8.45 5.98 -1.19
C ILE A 250 -8.54 7.25 -2.05
N VAL A 251 -7.92 8.35 -1.63
CA VAL A 251 -7.88 9.61 -2.40
C VAL A 251 -7.22 9.36 -3.76
N GLU A 252 -6.08 8.67 -3.79
CA GLU A 252 -5.33 8.36 -5.01
C GLU A 252 -6.13 7.46 -5.96
N VAL A 253 -6.79 6.43 -5.42
CA VAL A 253 -7.72 5.60 -6.22
C VAL A 253 -8.85 6.45 -6.81
N VAL A 254 -9.43 7.36 -6.03
CA VAL A 254 -10.52 8.24 -6.51
C VAL A 254 -10.02 9.20 -7.58
N GLN A 255 -8.82 9.78 -7.43
CA GLN A 255 -8.21 10.67 -8.43
C GLN A 255 -7.98 9.94 -9.76
N GLN A 256 -7.42 8.74 -9.73
CA GLN A 256 -7.23 7.91 -10.93
C GLN A 256 -8.56 7.62 -11.63
N LEU A 257 -9.55 7.16 -10.89
CA LEU A 257 -10.86 6.80 -11.44
C LEU A 257 -11.65 8.01 -11.98
N ARG A 258 -11.38 9.21 -11.47
CA ARG A 258 -12.00 10.45 -11.95
C ARG A 258 -11.29 11.07 -13.15
N GLY A 259 -10.09 10.66 -13.47
CA GLY A 259 -9.26 11.33 -14.46
C GLY A 259 -8.58 12.59 -13.92
N GLU A 260 -8.32 12.63 -12.62
CA GLU A 260 -7.76 13.78 -11.89
C GLU A 260 -6.29 13.53 -11.44
N ALA A 261 -5.64 12.45 -11.90
CA ALA A 261 -4.28 12.08 -11.48
C ALA A 261 -3.16 12.77 -12.26
N GLY A 262 -3.49 13.76 -13.11
CA GLY A 262 -2.49 14.58 -13.82
C GLY A 262 -1.61 13.76 -14.76
N ALA A 263 -0.29 13.95 -14.69
CA ALA A 263 0.67 13.25 -15.53
C ALA A 263 0.77 11.73 -15.24
N ASN A 264 0.29 11.29 -14.08
CA ASN A 264 0.26 9.87 -13.70
C ASN A 264 -1.07 9.19 -14.03
N GLN A 265 -1.94 9.85 -14.81
CA GLN A 265 -3.25 9.34 -15.15
C GLN A 265 -3.16 8.03 -15.95
N LEU A 266 -3.84 7.01 -15.48
CA LEU A 266 -3.99 5.74 -16.18
C LEU A 266 -5.15 5.82 -17.19
N ASP A 267 -4.87 5.44 -18.42
CA ASP A 267 -5.88 5.44 -19.48
C ASP A 267 -6.90 4.30 -19.26
N GLY A 268 -8.18 4.67 -19.32
CA GLY A 268 -9.27 3.69 -19.30
C GLY A 268 -9.49 2.96 -17.96
N ALA A 269 -8.81 3.35 -16.89
CA ALA A 269 -8.98 2.74 -15.57
C ALA A 269 -10.42 2.87 -15.06
N ARG A 270 -11.03 1.76 -14.65
CA ARG A 270 -12.41 1.68 -14.17
C ARG A 270 -12.56 1.11 -12.79
N ILE A 271 -11.64 0.24 -12.36
CA ILE A 271 -11.66 -0.42 -11.07
C ILE A 271 -10.27 -0.29 -10.44
N GLY A 272 -10.22 0.33 -9.29
CA GLY A 272 -9.00 0.46 -8.50
C GLY A 272 -9.13 -0.26 -7.16
N MET A 273 -8.02 -0.77 -6.66
CA MET A 273 -7.91 -1.43 -5.37
C MET A 273 -6.99 -0.64 -4.45
N ALA A 274 -7.37 -0.51 -3.18
CA ALA A 274 -6.52 0.00 -2.12
C ALA A 274 -6.41 -1.03 -1.01
N GLN A 275 -5.21 -1.25 -0.50
CA GLN A 275 -4.98 -2.12 0.66
C GLN A 275 -4.06 -1.45 1.65
N ASN A 276 -4.49 -1.40 2.91
CA ASN A 276 -3.70 -0.87 4.02
C ASN A 276 -3.34 -1.98 5.00
N ILE A 277 -2.10 -1.96 5.49
CA ILE A 277 -1.54 -2.95 6.39
C ILE A 277 -1.23 -2.30 7.73
N GLY A 278 -1.72 -2.90 8.82
CA GLY A 278 -1.35 -2.56 10.19
C GLY A 278 -0.37 -3.59 10.75
N GLY A 279 0.58 -3.12 11.56
CA GLY A 279 1.68 -3.93 12.05
C GLY A 279 2.51 -4.50 10.91
N SER A 280 3.10 -5.66 11.10
CA SER A 280 3.80 -6.39 10.04
C SER A 280 2.86 -7.25 9.17
N GLY A 281 1.55 -6.96 9.12
CA GLY A 281 0.53 -7.70 8.37
C GLY A 281 -0.52 -8.37 9.26
N SER A 282 -0.63 -7.94 10.53
CA SER A 282 -1.59 -8.47 11.50
C SER A 282 -3.02 -8.00 11.27
N THR A 283 -3.21 -6.80 10.73
CA THR A 283 -4.54 -6.26 10.40
C THR A 283 -4.49 -5.66 9.01
N ILE A 284 -5.33 -6.13 8.11
CA ILE A 284 -5.34 -5.68 6.72
C ILE A 284 -6.75 -5.32 6.29
N ILE A 285 -6.87 -4.17 5.63
CA ILE A 285 -8.12 -3.66 5.09
C ILE A 285 -7.96 -3.48 3.58
N THR A 286 -8.91 -4.04 2.83
CA THR A 286 -8.96 -3.94 1.37
C THR A 286 -10.23 -3.24 0.93
N HIS A 287 -10.09 -2.27 0.04
CA HIS A 287 -11.20 -1.59 -0.61
C HIS A 287 -11.09 -1.73 -2.12
N ILE A 288 -12.22 -1.94 -2.79
CA ILE A 288 -12.35 -1.93 -4.25
C ILE A 288 -13.33 -0.84 -4.64
N LEU A 289 -12.88 0.05 -5.52
CA LEU A 289 -13.65 1.19 -5.98
C LEU A 289 -13.85 1.11 -7.50
N ARG A 290 -15.01 1.55 -7.96
CA ARG A 290 -15.37 1.59 -9.39
C ARG A 290 -15.90 2.96 -9.77
N VAL A 291 -15.49 3.45 -10.94
CA VAL A 291 -16.12 4.61 -11.57
C VAL A 291 -17.35 4.19 -12.38
N LYS A 292 -18.43 4.97 -12.27
CA LYS A 292 -19.65 4.81 -13.07
C LYS A 292 -19.54 5.57 -14.38
#